data_a6ec5a6f9e2a9504dc8bd1e17747a4a2
#
_entry.id   a6ec5a6f9e2a9504dc8bd1e17747a4a2
#
_cell.length_a   1.000
_cell.length_b   1.000
_cell.length_c   1.000
_cell.angle_alpha   90.00
_cell.angle_beta   90.00
_cell.angle_gamma   90.00
#
_symmetry.space_group_name_H-M   'P 1'
#
loop_
_entity.id
_entity.type
_entity.pdbx_description
1 polymer ?
#
loop_
_entity_poly.entity_id
_entity_poly.type
_entity_poly.pdbx_seq_one_letter_code
_entity_poly.pdbx_strand_id
1 'polypeptide(L)'
;LRHKRAMLYFTQPSTRTFLSFLTACQLVGITTGEVQDPALSSEYKGESQEDAVRVFSSYFDMIVMRDPKPGFCEYMAYYLDRSARSVPFINGGSGKDQHPTQALLDLYTMYRSFQDRGGVSGKRYAFVGDLLRGRAVRSVIFLLSQFDDVEMYFVAPDAFQIAPDLEQSLEQSRVKIIKSGNLKEVLPDVDCVYMTRIQDEYDMSGESGQINYDQFSLYPDCLLYTSPSPRDRVR
;
A
#
# COMPACT_ATOMS: atom_id res chain seq x y z
N LEU A 1 -11.17 -24.17 0.28
CA LEU A 1 -9.70 -23.96 0.49
C LEU A 1 -9.13 -24.80 1.66
N ARG A 2 -9.96 -25.64 2.31
CA ARG A 2 -9.63 -26.38 3.57
C ARG A 2 -8.43 -27.34 3.51
N HIS A 3 -7.86 -27.61 2.33
CA HIS A 3 -6.68 -28.47 2.17
C HIS A 3 -5.47 -27.70 1.66
N LYS A 4 -5.57 -26.38 1.57
CA LYS A 4 -4.49 -25.51 1.12
C LYS A 4 -3.63 -25.03 2.29
N ARG A 5 -2.38 -24.79 2.01
CA ARG A 5 -1.37 -24.32 2.97
C ARG A 5 -0.72 -23.05 2.44
N ALA A 6 -0.60 -22.05 3.30
CA ALA A 6 0.06 -20.80 2.98
C ALA A 6 1.32 -20.63 3.83
N MET A 7 2.41 -20.20 3.23
CA MET A 7 3.60 -19.74 3.92
C MET A 7 3.52 -18.23 4.13
N LEU A 8 3.58 -17.78 5.38
CA LEU A 8 3.71 -16.37 5.76
C LEU A 8 5.18 -16.09 6.07
N TYR A 9 5.91 -15.55 5.08
CA TYR A 9 7.34 -15.30 5.16
C TYR A 9 7.63 -13.82 5.26
N PHE A 10 7.89 -13.34 6.49
CA PHE A 10 8.03 -11.93 6.82
C PHE A 10 9.43 -11.64 7.34
N THR A 11 10.34 -11.26 6.46
CA THR A 11 11.72 -10.85 6.79
C THR A 11 11.77 -9.39 7.28
N GLN A 12 10.71 -8.61 6.99
CA GLN A 12 10.50 -7.29 7.57
C GLN A 12 9.32 -7.33 8.57
N PRO A 13 9.53 -6.93 9.85
CA PRO A 13 8.48 -6.95 10.87
C PRO A 13 7.23 -6.14 10.47
N SER A 14 6.06 -6.72 10.70
CA SER A 14 4.78 -6.04 10.49
C SER A 14 3.64 -6.77 11.20
N THR A 15 3.26 -6.32 12.38
CA THR A 15 2.20 -6.93 13.17
C THR A 15 0.85 -6.93 12.46
N ARG A 16 0.41 -5.78 11.95
CA ARG A 16 -0.93 -5.64 11.32
C ARG A 16 -1.05 -6.45 10.03
N THR A 17 -0.07 -6.34 9.13
CA THR A 17 -0.09 -7.08 7.86
C THR A 17 -0.01 -8.58 8.10
N PHE A 18 0.88 -9.02 8.99
CA PHE A 18 1.02 -10.42 9.35
C PHE A 18 -0.31 -11.00 9.89
N LEU A 19 -0.88 -10.37 10.92
CA LEU A 19 -2.13 -10.82 11.54
C LEU A 19 -3.31 -10.78 10.56
N SER A 20 -3.35 -9.82 9.63
CA SER A 20 -4.41 -9.76 8.62
C SER A 20 -4.37 -10.96 7.67
N PHE A 21 -3.19 -11.34 7.20
CA PHE A 21 -3.03 -12.54 6.36
C PHE A 21 -3.30 -13.82 7.14
N LEU A 22 -2.78 -13.92 8.36
CA LEU A 22 -3.04 -15.07 9.24
C LEU A 22 -4.55 -15.27 9.45
N THR A 23 -5.24 -14.20 9.85
CA THR A 23 -6.70 -14.25 10.08
C THR A 23 -7.45 -14.57 8.79
N ALA A 24 -7.07 -13.98 7.65
CA ALA A 24 -7.70 -14.28 6.36
C ALA A 24 -7.54 -15.76 5.99
N CYS A 25 -6.35 -16.33 6.17
CA CYS A 25 -6.11 -17.77 5.96
C CYS A 25 -7.01 -18.63 6.86
N GLN A 26 -7.10 -18.31 8.14
CA GLN A 26 -7.94 -19.02 9.10
C GLN A 26 -9.43 -18.97 8.72
N LEU A 27 -9.93 -17.79 8.34
CA LEU A 27 -11.33 -17.59 7.93
C LEU A 27 -11.73 -18.43 6.71
N VAL A 28 -10.81 -18.61 5.76
CA VAL A 28 -11.07 -19.42 4.56
C VAL A 28 -10.62 -20.89 4.70
N GLY A 29 -10.11 -21.28 5.89
CA GLY A 29 -9.71 -22.64 6.20
C GLY A 29 -8.36 -23.06 5.58
N ILE A 30 -7.46 -22.12 5.34
CA ILE A 30 -6.08 -22.36 4.91
C ILE A 30 -5.19 -22.55 6.15
N THR A 31 -4.38 -23.59 6.19
CA THR A 31 -3.37 -23.80 7.23
C THR A 31 -2.13 -22.97 6.93
N THR A 32 -1.54 -22.32 7.93
CA THR A 32 -0.36 -21.48 7.76
C THR A 32 0.91 -22.13 8.31
N GLY A 33 2.02 -21.90 7.62
CA GLY A 33 3.38 -21.95 8.17
C GLY A 33 3.91 -20.52 8.26
N GLU A 34 4.77 -20.25 9.25
CA GLU A 34 5.13 -18.86 9.60
C GLU A 34 6.64 -18.74 9.85
N VAL A 35 7.26 -17.73 9.23
CA VAL A 35 8.60 -17.25 9.56
C VAL A 35 8.55 -15.73 9.64
N GLN A 36 8.81 -15.19 10.83
CA GLN A 36 8.79 -13.75 11.10
C GLN A 36 10.16 -13.18 11.46
N ASP A 37 11.12 -14.04 11.75
CA ASP A 37 12.49 -13.65 12.08
C ASP A 37 13.48 -14.50 11.27
N PRO A 38 14.21 -13.90 10.33
CA PRO A 38 15.25 -14.61 9.57
C PRO A 38 16.31 -15.26 10.48
N ALA A 39 16.57 -14.70 11.67
CA ALA A 39 17.52 -15.27 12.61
C ALA A 39 17.10 -16.64 13.17
N LEU A 40 15.82 -16.97 13.09
CA LEU A 40 15.25 -18.26 13.50
C LEU A 40 15.11 -19.24 12.33
N SER A 41 15.46 -18.82 11.12
CA SER A 41 15.35 -19.62 9.90
C SER A 41 16.70 -20.21 9.47
N SER A 42 16.68 -21.06 8.44
CA SER A 42 17.87 -21.60 7.80
C SER A 42 18.76 -20.53 7.16
N GLU A 43 18.26 -19.33 6.90
CA GLU A 43 19.05 -18.17 6.43
C GLU A 43 20.14 -17.79 7.42
N TYR A 44 19.94 -17.94 8.72
CA TYR A 44 20.98 -17.74 9.73
C TYR A 44 22.17 -18.68 9.54
N LYS A 45 21.96 -19.84 8.89
CA LYS A 45 22.98 -20.83 8.56
C LYS A 45 23.59 -20.61 7.17
N GLY A 46 23.26 -19.52 6.48
CA GLY A 46 23.80 -19.15 5.17
C GLY A 46 22.98 -19.64 3.97
N GLU A 47 21.76 -20.13 4.17
CA GLU A 47 20.85 -20.42 3.04
C GLU A 47 20.41 -19.11 2.37
N SER A 48 20.34 -19.11 1.04
CA SER A 48 19.82 -17.96 0.30
C SER A 48 18.29 -17.85 0.44
N GLN A 49 17.76 -16.63 0.35
CA GLN A 49 16.29 -16.44 0.35
C GLN A 49 15.61 -17.12 -0.84
N GLU A 50 16.29 -17.22 -1.98
CA GLU A 50 15.87 -17.94 -3.18
C GLU A 50 15.68 -19.43 -2.89
N ASP A 51 16.65 -20.05 -2.22
CA ASP A 51 16.58 -21.46 -1.85
C ASP A 51 15.48 -21.70 -0.80
N ALA A 52 15.40 -20.85 0.21
CA ALA A 52 14.33 -20.91 1.21
C ALA A 52 12.94 -20.84 0.56
N VAL A 53 12.69 -19.87 -0.35
CA VAL A 53 11.42 -19.73 -1.07
C VAL A 53 11.13 -20.95 -1.96
N ARG A 54 12.17 -21.52 -2.60
CA ARG A 54 12.03 -22.76 -3.37
C ARG A 54 11.64 -23.95 -2.50
N VAL A 55 12.23 -24.08 -1.32
CA VAL A 55 11.86 -25.09 -0.34
C VAL A 55 10.42 -24.90 0.13
N PHE A 56 10.02 -23.66 0.45
CA PHE A 56 8.64 -23.34 0.84
C PHE A 56 7.64 -23.70 -0.27
N SER A 57 7.96 -23.44 -1.54
CA SER A 57 7.09 -23.84 -2.65
C SER A 57 6.84 -25.36 -2.73
N SER A 58 7.72 -26.17 -2.14
CA SER A 58 7.53 -27.62 -2.04
C SER A 58 6.56 -28.04 -0.94
N TYR A 59 6.41 -27.22 0.10
CA TYR A 59 5.57 -27.54 1.26
C TYR A 59 4.23 -26.83 1.24
N PHE A 60 4.14 -25.65 0.63
CA PHE A 60 2.98 -24.78 0.65
C PHE A 60 2.37 -24.60 -0.73
N ASP A 61 1.09 -24.25 -0.77
CA ASP A 61 0.32 -24.05 -1.99
C ASP A 61 0.28 -22.56 -2.39
N MET A 62 0.76 -21.65 -1.53
CA MET A 62 0.96 -20.22 -1.79
C MET A 62 1.96 -19.64 -0.80
N ILE A 63 2.59 -18.54 -1.18
CA ILE A 63 3.53 -17.80 -0.34
C ILE A 63 3.10 -16.35 -0.25
N VAL A 64 2.99 -15.83 0.97
CA VAL A 64 2.84 -14.41 1.26
C VAL A 64 4.18 -13.92 1.81
N MET A 65 4.82 -13.01 1.08
CA MET A 65 6.14 -12.50 1.46
C MET A 65 6.09 -11.01 1.76
N ARG A 66 6.84 -10.62 2.79
CA ARG A 66 7.17 -9.22 3.08
C ARG A 66 8.66 -9.09 3.33
N ASP A 67 9.32 -8.22 2.56
CA ASP A 67 10.78 -8.05 2.60
C ASP A 67 11.17 -6.57 2.60
N PRO A 68 12.30 -6.17 3.26
CA PRO A 68 12.78 -4.79 3.25
C PRO A 68 13.39 -4.35 1.92
N LYS A 69 13.74 -5.27 1.02
CA LYS A 69 14.37 -4.94 -0.26
C LYS A 69 13.32 -4.54 -1.30
N PRO A 70 13.48 -3.38 -1.97
CA PRO A 70 12.63 -2.99 -3.09
C PRO A 70 12.73 -4.01 -4.25
N GLY A 71 11.58 -4.31 -4.89
CA GLY A 71 11.51 -5.22 -6.04
C GLY A 71 11.74 -6.70 -5.74
N PHE A 72 12.08 -7.05 -4.49
CA PHE A 72 12.47 -8.43 -4.16
C PHE A 72 11.29 -9.41 -4.22
N CYS A 73 10.11 -8.98 -3.83
CA CYS A 73 8.91 -9.82 -3.93
C CYS A 73 8.56 -10.16 -5.39
N GLU A 74 8.69 -9.21 -6.30
CA GLU A 74 8.49 -9.39 -7.74
C GLU A 74 9.56 -10.32 -8.32
N TYR A 75 10.82 -10.14 -7.92
CA TYR A 75 11.91 -11.01 -8.30
C TYR A 75 11.65 -12.45 -7.84
N MET A 76 11.19 -12.66 -6.61
CA MET A 76 10.87 -14.00 -6.09
C MET A 76 9.69 -14.62 -6.83
N ALA A 77 8.65 -13.85 -7.17
CA ALA A 77 7.53 -14.34 -7.97
C ALA A 77 8.01 -14.80 -9.36
N TYR A 78 8.85 -13.99 -10.02
CA TYR A 78 9.46 -14.34 -11.31
C TYR A 78 10.37 -15.57 -11.22
N TYR A 79 11.15 -15.68 -10.15
CA TYR A 79 12.03 -16.81 -9.89
C TYR A 79 11.23 -18.11 -9.73
N LEU A 80 10.17 -18.10 -8.94
CA LEU A 80 9.30 -19.25 -8.73
C LEU A 80 8.54 -19.66 -10.00
N ASP A 81 8.11 -18.70 -10.80
CA ASP A 81 7.37 -18.98 -12.05
C ASP A 81 8.21 -19.78 -13.06
N ARG A 82 9.54 -19.70 -12.94
CA ARG A 82 10.50 -20.48 -13.75
C ARG A 82 11.00 -21.74 -13.06
N SER A 83 10.57 -21.99 -11.85
CA SER A 83 10.94 -23.19 -11.12
C SER A 83 10.08 -24.40 -11.52
N ALA A 84 10.53 -25.60 -11.17
CA ALA A 84 9.76 -26.83 -11.42
C ALA A 84 8.41 -26.87 -10.70
N ARG A 85 8.23 -26.04 -9.66
CA ARG A 85 6.97 -25.90 -8.90
C ARG A 85 6.68 -24.43 -8.64
N SER A 86 5.94 -23.82 -9.54
CA SER A 86 5.37 -22.50 -9.32
C SER A 86 4.20 -22.57 -8.34
N VAL A 87 4.14 -21.63 -7.41
CA VAL A 87 3.00 -21.42 -6.50
C VAL A 87 2.62 -19.94 -6.51
N PRO A 88 1.33 -19.59 -6.30
CA PRO A 88 0.91 -18.19 -6.15
C PRO A 88 1.75 -17.47 -5.10
N PHE A 89 2.21 -16.26 -5.48
CA PHE A 89 3.05 -15.43 -4.65
C PHE A 89 2.36 -14.08 -4.39
N ILE A 90 2.22 -13.71 -3.12
CA ILE A 90 1.55 -12.47 -2.71
C ILE A 90 2.57 -11.53 -2.06
N ASN A 91 2.70 -10.33 -2.60
CA ASN A 91 3.52 -9.27 -2.01
C ASN A 91 2.77 -8.61 -0.83
N GLY A 92 3.20 -8.89 0.39
CA GLY A 92 2.72 -8.30 1.65
C GLY A 92 3.42 -6.98 2.02
N GLY A 93 4.20 -6.41 1.09
CA GLY A 93 4.97 -5.18 1.20
C GLY A 93 6.44 -5.41 0.93
N SER A 94 7.01 -4.69 -0.04
CA SER A 94 8.43 -4.74 -0.41
C SER A 94 9.06 -3.35 -0.31
N GLY A 95 10.13 -3.24 0.45
CA GLY A 95 10.94 -2.04 0.58
C GLY A 95 10.14 -0.76 0.81
N LYS A 96 10.53 0.27 0.06
CA LYS A 96 9.84 1.59 -0.02
C LYS A 96 8.91 1.70 -1.23
N ASP A 97 8.90 0.69 -2.11
CA ASP A 97 8.30 0.78 -3.43
C ASP A 97 6.83 0.36 -3.46
N GLN A 98 6.45 -0.76 -2.83
CA GLN A 98 5.11 -1.29 -3.02
C GLN A 98 4.48 -1.90 -1.76
N HIS A 99 3.15 -1.78 -1.69
CA HIS A 99 2.28 -2.52 -0.77
C HIS A 99 0.94 -2.82 -1.45
N PRO A 100 0.90 -3.73 -2.43
CA PRO A 100 -0.28 -3.94 -3.27
C PRO A 100 -1.54 -4.33 -2.49
N THR A 101 -1.38 -5.16 -1.47
CA THR A 101 -2.52 -5.62 -0.65
C THR A 101 -3.10 -4.52 0.24
N GLN A 102 -2.28 -3.55 0.69
CA GLN A 102 -2.80 -2.36 1.35
C GLN A 102 -3.59 -1.49 0.36
N ALA A 103 -3.07 -1.30 -0.86
CA ALA A 103 -3.78 -0.55 -1.89
C ALA A 103 -5.14 -1.17 -2.25
N LEU A 104 -5.23 -2.49 -2.32
CA LEU A 104 -6.49 -3.21 -2.53
C LEU A 104 -7.47 -3.00 -1.37
N LEU A 105 -6.99 -3.00 -0.12
CA LEU A 105 -7.80 -2.72 1.06
C LEU A 105 -8.35 -1.28 1.03
N ASP A 106 -7.49 -0.32 0.72
CA ASP A 106 -7.86 1.09 0.63
C ASP A 106 -8.86 1.33 -0.52
N LEU A 107 -8.61 0.73 -1.69
CA LEU A 107 -9.54 0.77 -2.82
C LEU A 107 -10.90 0.14 -2.48
N TYR A 108 -10.90 -0.97 -1.76
CA TYR A 108 -12.14 -1.60 -1.30
C TYR A 108 -12.93 -0.66 -0.36
N THR A 109 -12.24 0.05 0.51
CA THR A 109 -12.84 1.06 1.39
C THR A 109 -13.46 2.20 0.60
N MET A 110 -12.76 2.71 -0.41
CA MET A 110 -13.27 3.73 -1.34
C MET A 110 -14.48 3.21 -2.12
N TYR A 111 -14.38 2.01 -2.69
CA TYR A 111 -15.48 1.37 -3.41
C TYR A 111 -16.73 1.26 -2.53
N ARG A 112 -16.62 0.77 -1.31
CA ARG A 112 -17.73 0.68 -0.36
C ARG A 112 -18.32 2.04 -0.01
N SER A 113 -17.47 3.07 0.12
CA SER A 113 -17.91 4.44 0.43
C SER A 113 -18.63 5.11 -0.74
N PHE A 114 -18.30 4.74 -1.97
CA PHE A 114 -18.90 5.31 -3.18
C PHE A 114 -19.93 4.40 -3.85
N GLN A 115 -20.25 3.25 -3.28
CA GLN A 115 -21.16 2.27 -3.87
C GLN A 115 -22.48 2.88 -4.36
N ASP A 116 -23.09 3.75 -3.55
CA ASP A 116 -24.36 4.42 -3.88
C ASP A 116 -24.16 5.79 -4.57
N ARG A 117 -22.92 6.11 -4.96
CA ARG A 117 -22.55 7.40 -5.57
C ARG A 117 -21.79 7.24 -6.90
N GLY A 118 -22.06 6.17 -7.63
CA GLY A 118 -21.48 5.91 -8.95
C GLY A 118 -20.13 5.22 -8.94
N GLY A 119 -19.67 4.68 -7.78
CA GLY A 119 -18.42 3.94 -7.70
C GLY A 119 -17.17 4.81 -7.62
N VAL A 120 -16.03 4.24 -7.97
CA VAL A 120 -14.68 4.83 -7.84
C VAL A 120 -14.34 5.73 -9.04
N SER A 121 -14.82 5.39 -10.24
CA SER A 121 -14.61 6.19 -11.47
C SER A 121 -15.29 7.56 -11.37
N GLY A 122 -14.74 8.55 -12.06
CA GLY A 122 -15.28 9.91 -12.09
C GLY A 122 -15.18 10.67 -10.77
N LYS A 123 -14.31 10.22 -9.84
CA LYS A 123 -14.12 10.85 -8.54
C LYS A 123 -12.80 11.61 -8.45
N ARG A 124 -12.78 12.58 -7.54
CA ARG A 124 -11.63 13.44 -7.24
C ARG A 124 -11.02 13.04 -5.90
N TYR A 125 -9.75 12.65 -5.93
CA TYR A 125 -9.01 12.12 -4.79
C TYR A 125 -7.89 13.06 -4.40
N ALA A 126 -7.85 13.52 -3.14
CA ALA A 126 -6.68 14.23 -2.61
C ALA A 126 -5.78 13.26 -1.85
N PHE A 127 -4.52 13.20 -2.24
CA PHE A 127 -3.45 12.49 -1.51
C PHE A 127 -2.61 13.52 -0.76
N VAL A 128 -2.51 13.37 0.56
CA VAL A 128 -1.96 14.40 1.44
C VAL A 128 -0.85 13.85 2.32
N GLY A 129 0.27 14.56 2.40
CA GLY A 129 1.38 14.27 3.31
C GLY A 129 2.65 13.83 2.60
N ASP A 130 3.30 12.74 3.06
CA ASP A 130 4.54 12.23 2.46
C ASP A 130 4.22 11.29 1.28
N LEU A 131 4.14 11.87 0.11
CA LEU A 131 3.80 11.15 -1.12
C LEU A 131 5.04 10.51 -1.78
N LEU A 132 6.24 11.00 -1.44
CA LEU A 132 7.49 10.52 -2.00
C LEU A 132 7.90 9.16 -1.42
N ARG A 133 7.80 9.02 -0.07
CA ARG A 133 8.31 7.86 0.67
C ARG A 133 7.22 6.85 1.01
N GLY A 134 5.96 7.19 0.77
CA GLY A 134 4.78 6.40 1.10
C GLY A 134 4.50 5.26 0.12
N ARG A 135 5.00 4.04 0.38
CA ARG A 135 4.72 2.88 -0.51
C ARG A 135 3.23 2.54 -0.66
N ALA A 136 2.42 2.72 0.39
CA ALA A 136 0.98 2.44 0.32
C ALA A 136 0.27 3.46 -0.59
N VAL A 137 0.57 4.76 -0.43
CA VAL A 137 0.00 5.80 -1.28
C VAL A 137 0.43 5.63 -2.74
N ARG A 138 1.70 5.28 -2.99
CA ARG A 138 2.19 4.96 -4.33
C ARG A 138 1.37 3.84 -4.99
N SER A 139 1.15 2.75 -4.27
CA SER A 139 0.40 1.60 -4.78
C SER A 139 -1.09 1.92 -5.02
N VAL A 140 -1.72 2.72 -4.15
CA VAL A 140 -3.13 3.10 -4.34
C VAL A 140 -3.32 4.10 -5.48
N ILE A 141 -2.38 5.03 -5.67
CA ILE A 141 -2.36 5.95 -6.82
C ILE A 141 -2.28 5.15 -8.13
N PHE A 142 -1.33 4.20 -8.22
CA PHE A 142 -1.20 3.34 -9.39
C PHE A 142 -2.47 2.52 -9.65
N LEU A 143 -3.10 1.99 -8.60
CA LEU A 143 -4.34 1.21 -8.73
C LEU A 143 -5.52 2.08 -9.19
N LEU A 144 -5.66 3.29 -8.64
CA LEU A 144 -6.69 4.24 -9.04
C LEU A 144 -6.51 4.78 -10.46
N SER A 145 -5.27 4.81 -10.98
CA SER A 145 -5.01 5.24 -12.36
C SER A 145 -5.58 4.30 -13.43
N GLN A 146 -6.05 3.12 -13.02
CA GLN A 146 -6.72 2.16 -13.90
C GLN A 146 -8.23 2.44 -14.06
N PHE A 147 -8.78 3.42 -13.34
CA PHE A 147 -10.19 3.79 -13.40
C PHE A 147 -10.41 5.01 -14.30
N ASP A 148 -11.56 5.05 -14.96
CA ASP A 148 -11.89 6.14 -15.89
C ASP A 148 -12.24 7.43 -15.14
N ASP A 149 -11.90 8.58 -15.75
CA ASP A 149 -12.27 9.93 -15.32
C ASP A 149 -11.89 10.26 -13.86
N VAL A 150 -10.77 9.71 -13.38
CA VAL A 150 -10.23 10.01 -12.05
C VAL A 150 -9.39 11.29 -12.10
N GLU A 151 -9.60 12.19 -11.13
CA GLU A 151 -8.73 13.34 -10.90
C GLU A 151 -7.96 13.14 -9.59
N MET A 152 -6.65 13.40 -9.59
CA MET A 152 -5.78 13.24 -8.43
C MET A 152 -5.13 14.56 -8.05
N TYR A 153 -5.36 14.97 -6.81
CA TYR A 153 -4.76 16.15 -6.19
C TYR A 153 -3.63 15.69 -5.27
N PHE A 154 -2.41 16.11 -5.55
CA PHE A 154 -1.23 15.80 -4.74
C PHE A 154 -0.90 16.98 -3.85
N VAL A 155 -1.27 16.87 -2.57
CA VAL A 155 -1.18 17.94 -1.57
C VAL A 155 -0.02 17.61 -0.62
N ALA A 156 1.14 18.12 -0.95
CA ALA A 156 2.37 17.84 -0.21
C ALA A 156 3.36 18.99 -0.32
N PRO A 157 4.29 19.16 0.63
CA PRO A 157 5.46 19.99 0.45
C PRO A 157 6.26 19.55 -0.78
N ASP A 158 6.97 20.46 -1.43
CA ASP A 158 7.76 20.14 -2.62
C ASP A 158 8.74 18.98 -2.42
N ALA A 159 9.34 18.89 -1.23
CA ALA A 159 10.26 17.82 -0.87
C ALA A 159 9.58 16.44 -0.73
N PHE A 160 8.26 16.39 -0.58
CA PHE A 160 7.48 15.16 -0.37
C PHE A 160 6.43 14.91 -1.47
N GLN A 161 6.55 15.57 -2.59
CA GLN A 161 5.72 15.33 -3.76
C GLN A 161 5.97 13.93 -4.36
N ILE A 162 5.08 13.47 -5.21
CA ILE A 162 5.22 12.17 -5.87
C ILE A 162 6.56 12.05 -6.61
N ALA A 163 7.10 10.83 -6.61
CA ALA A 163 8.37 10.56 -7.29
C ALA A 163 8.23 10.73 -8.83
N PRO A 164 9.29 11.17 -9.53
CA PRO A 164 9.24 11.44 -10.96
C PRO A 164 8.82 10.23 -11.83
N ASP A 165 9.20 9.03 -11.43
CA ASP A 165 8.81 7.79 -12.13
C ASP A 165 7.32 7.49 -12.02
N LEU A 166 6.70 7.78 -10.86
CA LEU A 166 5.26 7.67 -10.70
C LEU A 166 4.54 8.75 -11.50
N GLU A 167 5.04 9.99 -11.48
CA GLU A 167 4.48 11.10 -12.26
C GLU A 167 4.49 10.76 -13.76
N GLN A 168 5.61 10.29 -14.29
CA GLN A 168 5.73 9.87 -15.69
C GLN A 168 4.76 8.73 -16.03
N SER A 169 4.56 7.77 -15.13
CA SER A 169 3.59 6.69 -15.30
C SER A 169 2.14 7.21 -15.38
N LEU A 170 1.82 8.21 -14.56
CA LEU A 170 0.49 8.83 -14.55
C LEU A 170 0.23 9.70 -15.79
N GLU A 171 1.24 10.39 -16.32
CA GLU A 171 1.12 11.15 -17.59
C GLU A 171 0.74 10.27 -18.78
N GLN A 172 1.12 8.99 -18.73
CA GLN A 172 0.73 7.99 -19.75
C GLN A 172 -0.68 7.44 -19.52
N SER A 173 -1.27 7.72 -18.37
CA SER A 173 -2.65 7.34 -18.04
C SER A 173 -3.65 8.44 -18.43
N ARG A 174 -4.95 8.17 -18.27
CA ARG A 174 -6.02 9.16 -18.50
C ARG A 174 -6.34 10.02 -17.28
N VAL A 175 -5.49 9.98 -16.27
CA VAL A 175 -5.72 10.66 -15.00
C VAL A 175 -5.32 12.12 -15.10
N LYS A 176 -6.17 13.01 -14.61
CA LYS A 176 -5.81 14.42 -14.45
C LYS A 176 -5.07 14.62 -13.14
N ILE A 177 -3.90 15.25 -13.21
CA ILE A 177 -3.00 15.51 -12.07
C ILE A 177 -3.04 17.00 -11.71
N ILE A 178 -3.19 17.27 -10.41
CA ILE A 178 -3.14 18.64 -9.87
C ILE A 178 -2.24 18.60 -8.61
N LYS A 179 -1.20 19.43 -8.58
CA LYS A 179 -0.33 19.61 -7.41
C LYS A 179 -0.75 20.84 -6.62
N SER A 180 -0.75 20.76 -5.30
CA SER A 180 -1.06 21.87 -4.39
C SER A 180 -0.20 21.80 -3.12
N GLY A 181 0.10 22.96 -2.56
CA GLY A 181 0.76 23.11 -1.26
C GLY A 181 -0.23 23.36 -0.10
N ASN A 182 -1.56 23.36 -0.35
CA ASN A 182 -2.53 23.74 0.65
C ASN A 182 -3.79 22.85 0.59
N LEU A 183 -4.01 22.06 1.65
CA LEU A 183 -5.15 21.16 1.73
C LEU A 183 -6.50 21.92 1.77
N LYS A 184 -6.56 23.05 2.46
CA LYS A 184 -7.81 23.81 2.61
C LYS A 184 -8.38 24.31 1.28
N GLU A 185 -7.50 24.64 0.33
CA GLU A 185 -7.91 25.06 -1.00
C GLU A 185 -8.47 23.92 -1.85
N VAL A 186 -8.02 22.69 -1.59
CA VAL A 186 -8.39 21.51 -2.36
C VAL A 186 -9.64 20.82 -1.81
N LEU A 187 -9.89 20.93 -0.50
CA LEU A 187 -10.98 20.22 0.18
C LEU A 187 -12.37 20.41 -0.44
N PRO A 188 -12.79 21.62 -0.90
CA PRO A 188 -14.11 21.80 -1.51
C PRO A 188 -14.30 21.03 -2.82
N ASP A 189 -13.21 20.69 -3.49
CA ASP A 189 -13.22 20.13 -4.84
C ASP A 189 -13.09 18.61 -4.88
N VAL A 190 -12.83 17.95 -3.73
CA VAL A 190 -12.54 16.52 -3.73
C VAL A 190 -13.61 15.67 -3.08
N ASP A 191 -13.76 14.44 -3.57
CA ASP A 191 -14.70 13.44 -3.06
C ASP A 191 -14.08 12.58 -1.95
N CYS A 192 -12.74 12.45 -1.92
CA CYS A 192 -12.01 11.63 -0.97
C CYS A 192 -10.67 12.27 -0.61
N VAL A 193 -10.32 12.22 0.66
CA VAL A 193 -8.99 12.62 1.16
C VAL A 193 -8.28 11.40 1.72
N TYR A 194 -7.12 11.09 1.14
CA TYR A 194 -6.22 10.03 1.59
C TYR A 194 -5.03 10.64 2.33
N MET A 195 -5.05 10.56 3.66
CA MET A 195 -3.99 11.11 4.49
C MET A 195 -2.87 10.09 4.68
N THR A 196 -1.63 10.49 4.39
CA THR A 196 -0.43 9.72 4.73
C THR A 196 0.24 10.30 5.97
N ARG A 197 0.92 9.45 6.75
CA ARG A 197 1.83 9.94 7.77
C ARG A 197 3.16 10.37 7.15
N ILE A 198 3.86 11.25 7.82
CA ILE A 198 5.26 11.52 7.52
C ILE A 198 6.10 10.30 7.92
N GLN A 199 7.06 9.94 7.11
CA GLN A 199 7.91 8.78 7.33
C GLN A 199 9.29 9.20 7.82
N ASP A 200 9.36 9.68 9.07
CA ASP A 200 10.59 10.19 9.70
C ASP A 200 11.70 9.13 9.74
N GLU A 201 11.34 7.86 9.74
CA GLU A 201 12.29 6.74 9.67
C GLU A 201 13.14 6.72 8.37
N TYR A 202 12.74 7.48 7.36
CA TYR A 202 13.46 7.64 6.10
C TYR A 202 14.03 9.04 5.89
N ASP A 203 13.94 9.90 6.90
CA ASP A 203 14.49 11.26 6.85
C ASP A 203 15.99 11.22 7.09
N MET A 204 16.77 11.29 6.02
CA MET A 204 18.25 11.25 6.08
C MET A 204 18.87 12.64 6.24
N SER A 205 18.13 13.71 5.97
CA SER A 205 18.63 15.11 5.89
C SER A 205 17.93 16.10 6.82
N GLY A 206 16.99 15.65 7.67
CA GLY A 206 16.25 16.52 8.59
C GLY A 206 15.19 17.38 7.90
N GLU A 207 14.76 16.99 6.71
CA GLU A 207 13.77 17.73 5.90
C GLU A 207 12.41 17.82 6.59
N SER A 208 12.01 16.75 7.28
CA SER A 208 10.74 16.71 8.02
C SER A 208 10.62 17.81 9.08
N GLY A 209 11.73 18.14 9.76
CA GLY A 209 11.74 19.15 10.83
C GLY A 209 11.58 20.60 10.34
N GLN A 210 11.68 20.85 9.04
CA GLN A 210 11.61 22.21 8.45
C GLN A 210 10.24 22.53 7.83
N ILE A 211 9.31 21.57 7.83
CA ILE A 211 8.02 21.69 7.14
C ILE A 211 6.95 22.22 8.10
N ASN A 212 6.20 23.21 7.63
CA ASN A 212 4.97 23.65 8.29
C ASN A 212 3.82 22.68 7.95
N TYR A 213 3.51 21.77 8.86
CA TYR A 213 2.45 20.76 8.68
C TYR A 213 1.03 21.30 8.76
N ASP A 214 0.82 22.53 9.21
CA ASP A 214 -0.52 23.12 9.35
C ASP A 214 -1.28 23.18 8.03
N GLN A 215 -0.58 23.36 6.92
CA GLN A 215 -1.15 23.41 5.56
C GLN A 215 -1.62 22.03 5.06
N PHE A 216 -1.11 20.95 5.67
CA PHE A 216 -1.37 19.57 5.31
C PHE A 216 -2.18 18.83 6.38
N SER A 217 -2.60 19.53 7.44
CA SER A 217 -3.35 18.95 8.55
C SER A 217 -4.85 19.13 8.36
N LEU A 218 -5.60 18.08 8.71
CA LEU A 218 -7.05 18.08 8.66
C LEU A 218 -7.58 18.43 10.06
N TYR A 219 -8.10 19.63 10.21
CA TYR A 219 -8.72 20.10 11.45
C TYR A 219 -10.22 19.90 11.46
N PRO A 220 -10.90 19.85 12.64
CA PRO A 220 -12.34 19.71 12.72
C PRO A 220 -13.12 20.76 11.92
N ASP A 221 -12.63 21.99 11.88
CA ASP A 221 -13.26 23.09 11.12
C ASP A 221 -13.24 22.83 9.61
N CYS A 222 -12.26 22.08 9.11
CA CYS A 222 -12.22 21.68 7.70
C CYS A 222 -13.34 20.69 7.34
N LEU A 223 -13.81 19.89 8.31
CA LEU A 223 -14.81 18.84 8.12
C LEU A 223 -16.25 19.34 8.27
N LEU A 224 -16.47 20.44 8.97
CA LEU A 224 -17.82 21.01 9.22
C LEU A 224 -18.52 21.47 7.94
N TYR A 225 -17.75 21.77 6.89
CA TYR A 225 -18.28 22.30 5.63
C TYR A 225 -18.32 21.27 4.49
N THR A 226 -17.75 20.08 4.65
CA THR A 226 -17.50 19.20 3.52
C THR A 226 -18.25 17.89 3.48
N SER A 227 -18.67 17.29 4.58
CA SER A 227 -19.53 16.08 4.58
C SER A 227 -19.74 15.55 5.99
N PRO A 228 -20.87 14.93 6.31
CA PRO A 228 -21.02 14.19 7.56
C PRO A 228 -19.99 13.04 7.57
N SER A 229 -19.26 12.93 8.69
CA SER A 229 -18.32 11.82 8.93
C SER A 229 -19.05 10.48 8.73
N PRO A 230 -18.37 9.44 8.20
CA PRO A 230 -18.94 8.09 8.14
C PRO A 230 -19.47 7.58 9.50
N ARG A 231 -18.92 8.08 10.61
CA ARG A 231 -19.40 7.77 11.97
C ARG A 231 -20.78 8.38 12.26
N ASP A 232 -21.17 9.46 11.60
CA ASP A 232 -22.45 10.13 11.80
C ASP A 232 -23.60 9.43 11.06
N ARG A 233 -23.29 8.43 10.21
CA ARG A 233 -24.28 7.62 9.49
C ARG A 233 -24.72 6.36 10.24
N VAL A 234 -24.16 6.07 11.41
CA VAL A 234 -24.56 4.96 12.26
C VAL A 234 -25.55 5.48 13.29
N ARG A 235 -26.77 5.75 12.83
CA ARG A 235 -27.99 5.81 13.64
C ARG A 235 -29.10 5.07 12.91
#